data_f8f31361499fcbcbfc797cd386b7d24f
#
_entry.id   f8f31361499fcbcbfc797cd386b7d24f
#
_cell.length_a   1.000
_cell.length_b   1.000
_cell.length_c   1.000
_cell.angle_alpha   90.00
_cell.angle_beta   90.00
_cell.angle_gamma   90.00
#
_symmetry.space_group_name_H-M   'P 1'
#
loop_
_entity.id
_entity.type
_entity.pdbx_description
1 polymer ?
#
loop_
_entity_poly.entity_id
_entity_poly.type
_entity_poly.pdbx_seq_one_letter_code
_entity_poly.pdbx_strand_id
1 'polypeptide(L)'
;MNRMKTILQLGCIAATCLVAVVAQTGQTPLPGPEQPIPFSHKLHAGAQNLKCATCHKNPDPGERMGLATPALCMQCHEEVKTDSPAIQKLAEFAKDKREIKWVRLYEIPSYVFFSHRTHITANVTCAECHGEVKELERMYKAKPVNMANCVNCHQAKGASVDCTFCHDKMN
;
A
#
# COMPACT_ATOMS: atom_id res chain seq x y z
N MET A 1 -74.48 -47.30 -27.16
CA MET A 1 -73.23 -47.94 -26.68
C MET A 1 -72.14 -46.96 -26.91
N ASN A 2 -71.88 -46.06 -25.93
CA ASN A 2 -70.92 -45.00 -25.99
C ASN A 2 -69.68 -45.32 -25.19
N ARG A 3 -68.52 -45.37 -25.83
CA ARG A 3 -67.22 -45.47 -25.15
C ARG A 3 -66.66 -44.11 -24.97
N MET A 4 -66.64 -43.67 -23.73
CA MET A 4 -66.00 -42.44 -23.29
C MET A 4 -64.52 -42.66 -23.20
N LYS A 5 -63.80 -41.90 -24.05
CA LYS A 5 -62.33 -41.87 -24.03
C LYS A 5 -61.85 -40.80 -23.03
N THR A 6 -61.26 -41.27 -21.96
CA THR A 6 -60.61 -40.40 -20.99
C THR A 6 -59.23 -39.97 -21.52
N ILE A 7 -59.06 -38.68 -21.77
CA ILE A 7 -57.78 -38.06 -22.14
C ILE A 7 -57.06 -37.70 -20.84
N LEU A 8 -55.94 -38.36 -20.60
CA LEU A 8 -55.05 -38.08 -19.50
C LEU A 8 -54.15 -36.92 -19.94
N GLN A 9 -54.34 -35.71 -19.39
CA GLN A 9 -53.44 -34.59 -19.61
C GLN A 9 -52.28 -34.69 -18.60
N LEU A 10 -51.07 -35.03 -19.09
CA LEU A 10 -49.83 -34.86 -18.34
C LEU A 10 -49.46 -33.36 -18.34
N GLY A 11 -49.66 -32.73 -17.19
CA GLY A 11 -49.13 -31.38 -16.96
C GLY A 11 -47.63 -31.43 -16.71
N CYS A 12 -46.85 -30.90 -17.65
CA CYS A 12 -45.44 -30.69 -17.50
C CYS A 12 -45.22 -29.44 -16.63
N ILE A 13 -44.89 -29.63 -15.35
CA ILE A 13 -44.48 -28.52 -14.46
C ILE A 13 -43.03 -28.18 -14.78
N ALA A 14 -42.82 -27.13 -15.57
CA ALA A 14 -41.50 -26.55 -15.79
C ALA A 14 -41.07 -25.79 -14.53
N ALA A 15 -40.25 -26.42 -13.71
CA ALA A 15 -39.55 -25.75 -12.59
C ALA A 15 -38.50 -24.81 -13.14
N THR A 16 -38.80 -23.52 -13.23
CA THR A 16 -37.82 -22.48 -13.50
C THR A 16 -36.92 -22.27 -12.27
N CYS A 17 -35.74 -22.87 -12.28
CA CYS A 17 -34.70 -22.53 -11.31
C CYS A 17 -34.23 -21.10 -11.55
N LEU A 18 -34.70 -20.15 -10.74
CA LEU A 18 -34.10 -18.83 -10.63
C LEU A 18 -32.73 -18.98 -9.96
N VAL A 19 -31.68 -19.00 -10.75
CA VAL A 19 -30.30 -18.88 -10.22
C VAL A 19 -30.12 -17.41 -9.81
N ALA A 20 -30.25 -17.14 -8.51
CA ALA A 20 -29.89 -15.84 -7.95
C ALA A 20 -28.37 -15.69 -8.08
N VAL A 21 -27.92 -14.92 -9.07
CA VAL A 21 -26.54 -14.46 -9.15
C VAL A 21 -26.34 -13.47 -8.01
N VAL A 22 -25.83 -13.97 -6.88
CA VAL A 22 -25.33 -13.11 -5.81
C VAL A 22 -24.10 -12.41 -6.37
N ALA A 23 -24.26 -11.17 -6.81
CA ALA A 23 -23.15 -10.30 -7.09
C ALA A 23 -22.36 -10.14 -5.79
N GLN A 24 -21.26 -10.88 -5.67
CA GLN A 24 -20.27 -10.63 -4.64
C GLN A 24 -19.72 -9.23 -4.94
N THR A 25 -20.21 -8.23 -4.21
CA THR A 25 -19.57 -6.94 -4.13
C THR A 25 -18.20 -7.20 -3.54
N GLY A 26 -17.19 -7.33 -4.43
CA GLY A 26 -15.82 -7.45 -4.04
C GLY A 26 -15.44 -6.22 -3.24
N GLN A 27 -15.66 -6.26 -1.94
CA GLN A 27 -15.02 -5.32 -1.04
C GLN A 27 -13.54 -5.65 -1.12
N THR A 28 -12.84 -4.89 -1.95
CA THR A 28 -11.38 -4.88 -1.92
C THR A 28 -11.00 -4.64 -0.46
N PRO A 29 -10.26 -5.54 0.20
CA PRO A 29 -9.84 -5.31 1.58
C PRO A 29 -9.22 -3.92 1.65
N LEU A 30 -9.65 -3.09 2.61
CA LEU A 30 -8.98 -1.82 2.85
C LEU A 30 -7.55 -2.15 3.23
N PRO A 31 -6.59 -1.89 2.34
CA PRO A 31 -5.27 -2.43 2.52
C PRO A 31 -4.52 -1.62 3.57
N GLY A 32 -3.92 -2.32 4.50
CA GLY A 32 -3.01 -1.75 5.47
C GLY A 32 -3.66 -1.15 6.73
N PRO A 33 -2.84 -0.90 7.76
CA PRO A 33 -3.29 -0.41 9.06
C PRO A 33 -3.77 1.04 8.98
N GLU A 34 -4.63 1.40 9.92
CA GLU A 34 -4.95 2.80 10.16
C GLU A 34 -3.73 3.54 10.68
N GLN A 35 -3.59 4.78 10.23
CA GLN A 35 -2.50 5.65 10.64
C GLN A 35 -3.00 6.69 11.67
N PRO A 36 -2.11 7.18 12.55
CA PRO A 36 -2.49 8.19 13.56
C PRO A 36 -3.11 9.47 12.96
N ILE A 37 -2.68 9.82 11.75
CA ILE A 37 -3.26 10.87 10.92
C ILE A 37 -3.67 10.22 9.59
N PRO A 38 -4.92 10.33 9.15
CA PRO A 38 -5.33 9.86 7.82
C PRO A 38 -4.52 10.58 6.74
N PHE A 39 -3.92 9.80 5.85
CA PHE A 39 -3.11 10.36 4.76
C PHE A 39 -3.34 9.59 3.47
N SER A 40 -3.62 10.30 2.39
CA SER A 40 -3.83 9.75 1.04
C SER A 40 -2.62 10.03 0.16
N HIS A 41 -1.90 8.99 -0.23
CA HIS A 41 -0.86 9.11 -1.26
C HIS A 41 -1.46 9.40 -2.63
N LYS A 42 -2.64 8.85 -2.93
CA LYS A 42 -3.36 9.12 -4.16
C LYS A 42 -3.65 10.61 -4.34
N LEU A 43 -4.05 11.31 -3.27
CA LEU A 43 -4.25 12.74 -3.34
C LEU A 43 -2.92 13.48 -3.52
N HIS A 44 -1.93 13.24 -2.65
CA HIS A 44 -0.70 14.03 -2.61
C HIS A 44 0.28 13.68 -3.75
N ALA A 45 0.61 12.41 -3.91
CA ALA A 45 1.55 11.96 -4.95
C ALA A 45 0.88 11.70 -6.30
N GLY A 46 -0.41 11.31 -6.30
CA GLY A 46 -1.21 11.13 -7.51
C GLY A 46 -1.73 12.45 -8.03
N ALA A 47 -2.81 12.97 -7.46
CA ALA A 47 -3.52 14.14 -7.98
C ALA A 47 -2.70 15.44 -7.92
N GLN A 48 -1.95 15.69 -6.82
CA GLN A 48 -1.09 16.87 -6.66
C GLN A 48 0.31 16.68 -7.23
N ASN A 49 0.64 15.48 -7.71
CA ASN A 49 1.91 15.12 -8.34
C ASN A 49 3.16 15.48 -7.50
N LEU A 50 3.06 15.45 -6.17
CA LEU A 50 4.20 15.66 -5.29
C LEU A 50 5.20 14.51 -5.44
N LYS A 51 6.48 14.83 -5.53
CA LYS A 51 7.55 13.82 -5.63
C LYS A 51 7.72 13.08 -4.31
N CYS A 52 8.02 11.78 -4.36
CA CYS A 52 8.25 10.95 -3.17
C CYS A 52 9.29 11.60 -2.23
N ALA A 53 10.40 12.08 -2.79
CA ALA A 53 11.47 12.74 -2.05
C ALA A 53 11.09 14.10 -1.42
N THR A 54 9.93 14.66 -1.74
CA THR A 54 9.42 15.84 -1.03
C THR A 54 9.16 15.50 0.44
N CYS A 55 8.56 14.34 0.69
CA CYS A 55 8.18 13.90 2.03
C CYS A 55 9.13 12.83 2.60
N HIS A 56 9.69 11.97 1.75
CA HIS A 56 10.58 10.89 2.14
C HIS A 56 12.03 11.25 1.82
N LYS A 57 12.70 11.88 2.77
CA LYS A 57 14.14 12.20 2.66
C LYS A 57 14.96 10.94 2.90
N ASN A 58 16.13 10.87 2.26
CA ASN A 58 17.09 9.79 2.48
C ASN A 58 18.35 10.37 3.16
N PRO A 59 18.33 10.59 4.48
CA PRO A 59 19.48 11.12 5.21
C PRO A 59 20.62 10.11 5.23
N ASP A 60 21.83 10.60 5.48
CA ASP A 60 22.99 9.73 5.67
C ASP A 60 22.76 8.74 6.84
N PRO A 61 23.26 7.52 6.73
CA PRO A 61 24.07 6.93 5.65
C PRO A 61 23.27 6.43 4.43
N GLY A 62 21.96 6.66 4.37
CA GLY A 62 21.12 6.33 3.21
C GLY A 62 20.40 4.99 3.31
N GLU A 63 20.47 4.32 4.44
CA GLU A 63 19.83 3.03 4.65
C GLU A 63 18.29 3.14 4.67
N ARG A 64 17.76 4.13 5.37
CA ARG A 64 16.33 4.32 5.59
C ARG A 64 15.82 5.61 4.98
N MET A 65 14.61 5.54 4.45
CA MET A 65 13.87 6.75 4.11
C MET A 65 13.19 7.30 5.36
N GLY A 66 13.24 8.63 5.50
CA GLY A 66 12.50 9.34 6.53
C GLY A 66 11.00 9.32 6.29
N LEU A 67 10.25 9.60 7.33
CA LEU A 67 8.81 9.87 7.26
C LEU A 67 8.58 11.36 7.42
N ALA A 68 7.51 11.88 6.78
CA ALA A 68 7.16 13.29 6.84
C ALA A 68 6.93 13.74 8.28
N THR A 69 7.51 14.86 8.65
CA THR A 69 7.29 15.49 9.96
C THR A 69 6.03 16.35 9.95
N PRO A 70 5.39 16.61 11.11
CA PRO A 70 4.27 17.54 11.19
C PRO A 70 4.61 18.93 10.62
N ALA A 71 5.79 19.43 10.91
CA ALA A 71 6.26 20.74 10.40
C ALA A 71 6.32 20.79 8.87
N LEU A 72 6.73 19.69 8.21
CA LEU A 72 6.72 19.62 6.76
C LEU A 72 5.30 19.66 6.20
N CYS A 73 4.37 18.97 6.81
CA CYS A 73 2.97 18.96 6.39
C CYS A 73 2.34 20.36 6.52
N MET A 74 2.64 21.05 7.63
CA MET A 74 2.11 22.39 7.91
C MET A 74 2.62 23.48 6.95
N GLN A 75 3.70 23.25 6.18
CA GLN A 75 4.12 24.20 5.13
C GLN A 75 3.02 24.49 4.11
N CYS A 76 2.08 23.58 3.93
CA CYS A 76 0.91 23.79 3.08
C CYS A 76 -0.39 23.86 3.89
N HIS A 77 -0.48 23.03 4.94
CA HIS A 77 -1.74 22.89 5.70
C HIS A 77 -1.99 24.00 6.71
N GLU A 78 -1.10 24.97 6.87
CA GLU A 78 -1.41 26.24 7.54
C GLU A 78 -2.51 27.03 6.82
N GLU A 79 -2.61 26.87 5.49
CA GLU A 79 -3.59 27.56 4.65
C GLU A 79 -4.58 26.61 3.95
N VAL A 80 -4.22 25.31 3.82
CA VAL A 80 -5.00 24.35 3.04
C VAL A 80 -5.71 23.36 3.97
N LYS A 81 -7.06 23.25 3.82
CA LYS A 81 -7.90 22.30 4.58
C LYS A 81 -7.83 22.48 6.09
N THR A 82 -7.70 23.70 6.56
CA THR A 82 -7.59 24.06 7.98
C THR A 82 -8.81 23.66 8.83
N ASP A 83 -9.96 23.50 8.19
CA ASP A 83 -11.23 23.06 8.77
C ASP A 83 -11.31 21.54 8.98
N SER A 84 -10.40 20.76 8.39
CA SER A 84 -10.38 19.30 8.51
C SER A 84 -9.94 18.86 9.92
N PRO A 85 -10.68 17.97 10.59
CA PRO A 85 -10.27 17.44 11.90
C PRO A 85 -8.88 16.76 11.87
N ALA A 86 -8.52 16.12 10.75
CA ALA A 86 -7.21 15.52 10.59
C ALA A 86 -6.08 16.56 10.54
N ILE A 87 -6.34 17.71 9.89
CA ILE A 87 -5.38 18.81 9.82
C ILE A 87 -5.30 19.56 11.17
N GLN A 88 -6.41 19.74 11.87
CA GLN A 88 -6.40 20.30 13.22
C GLN A 88 -5.56 19.43 14.17
N LYS A 89 -5.75 18.11 14.13
CA LYS A 89 -4.93 17.16 14.89
C LYS A 89 -3.45 17.23 14.48
N LEU A 90 -3.16 17.38 13.19
CA LEU A 90 -1.79 17.55 12.68
C LEU A 90 -1.15 18.83 13.20
N ALA A 91 -1.90 19.94 13.24
CA ALA A 91 -1.44 21.22 13.77
C ALA A 91 -1.06 21.12 15.26
N GLU A 92 -1.79 20.33 16.07
CA GLU A 92 -1.41 20.04 17.46
C GLU A 92 -0.05 19.33 17.54
N PHE A 93 0.18 18.31 16.69
CA PHE A 93 1.48 17.64 16.63
C PHE A 93 2.61 18.62 16.28
N ALA A 94 2.37 19.51 15.32
CA ALA A 94 3.36 20.51 14.92
C ALA A 94 3.64 21.54 16.03
N LYS A 95 2.60 22.06 16.66
CA LYS A 95 2.68 23.03 17.77
C LYS A 95 3.49 22.46 18.93
N ASP A 96 3.22 21.21 19.31
CA ASP A 96 3.87 20.56 20.43
C ASP A 96 5.24 19.95 20.03
N LYS A 97 5.67 20.10 18.80
CA LYS A 97 6.88 19.47 18.25
C LYS A 97 6.94 17.95 18.46
N ARG A 98 5.77 17.31 18.47
CA ARG A 98 5.66 15.86 18.63
C ARG A 98 5.79 15.15 17.29
N GLU A 99 6.42 13.98 17.29
CA GLU A 99 6.46 13.11 16.13
C GLU A 99 5.16 12.33 15.97
N ILE A 100 4.72 12.14 14.71
CA ILE A 100 3.65 11.21 14.40
C ILE A 100 4.24 9.79 14.45
N LYS A 101 3.69 8.96 15.31
CA LYS A 101 4.10 7.55 15.42
C LYS A 101 3.45 6.72 14.30
N TRP A 102 3.92 6.91 13.07
CA TRP A 102 3.44 6.17 11.91
C TRP A 102 3.59 4.67 12.08
N VAL A 103 2.56 3.91 11.73
CA VAL A 103 2.62 2.44 11.68
C VAL A 103 3.42 2.04 10.45
N ARG A 104 4.60 1.47 10.65
CA ARG A 104 5.49 1.05 9.57
C ARG A 104 4.98 -0.22 8.90
N LEU A 105 5.02 -0.24 7.57
CA LEU A 105 4.61 -1.39 6.76
C LEU A 105 5.79 -2.27 6.36
N TYR A 106 6.94 -1.65 6.20
CA TYR A 106 8.16 -2.31 5.75
C TYR A 106 9.22 -2.19 6.83
N GLU A 107 9.74 -3.33 7.22
CA GLU A 107 10.85 -3.44 8.17
C GLU A 107 11.86 -4.44 7.62
N ILE A 108 13.13 -4.05 7.69
CA ILE A 108 14.26 -4.91 7.36
C ILE A 108 14.82 -5.41 8.67
N PRO A 109 15.02 -6.75 8.85
CA PRO A 109 15.66 -7.28 10.04
C PRO A 109 17.05 -6.70 10.24
N SER A 110 17.48 -6.56 11.50
CA SER A 110 18.77 -5.95 11.86
C SER A 110 20.00 -6.69 11.32
N TYR A 111 19.85 -7.98 11.03
CA TYR A 111 20.89 -8.81 10.43
C TYR A 111 20.94 -8.75 8.91
N VAL A 112 20.14 -7.87 8.28
CA VAL A 112 20.15 -7.63 6.82
C VAL A 112 20.61 -6.22 6.56
N PHE A 113 21.72 -6.07 5.86
CA PHE A 113 22.17 -4.78 5.36
C PHE A 113 21.39 -4.39 4.10
N PHE A 114 20.68 -3.28 4.18
CA PHE A 114 19.91 -2.72 3.08
C PHE A 114 20.11 -1.21 3.01
N SER A 115 20.27 -0.67 1.81
CA SER A 115 20.40 0.77 1.60
C SER A 115 19.45 1.24 0.49
N HIS A 116 18.52 2.12 0.83
CA HIS A 116 17.68 2.79 -0.18
C HIS A 116 18.56 3.59 -1.16
N ARG A 117 19.62 4.24 -0.67
CA ARG A 117 20.52 5.04 -1.52
C ARG A 117 21.12 4.20 -2.64
N THR A 118 21.66 3.03 -2.32
CA THR A 118 22.24 2.13 -3.30
C THR A 118 21.25 1.74 -4.38
N HIS A 119 20.02 1.39 -4.00
CA HIS A 119 18.97 1.01 -4.95
C HIS A 119 18.51 2.19 -5.82
N ILE A 120 18.33 3.36 -5.22
CA ILE A 120 17.97 4.59 -5.95
C ILE A 120 19.08 4.98 -6.95
N THR A 121 20.35 4.90 -6.54
CA THR A 121 21.50 5.16 -7.41
C THR A 121 21.59 4.16 -8.56
N ALA A 122 21.17 2.91 -8.33
CA ALA A 122 21.04 1.88 -9.35
C ALA A 122 19.77 2.03 -10.22
N ASN A 123 19.06 3.18 -10.16
CA ASN A 123 17.84 3.49 -10.88
C ASN A 123 16.65 2.54 -10.58
N VAL A 124 16.63 1.91 -9.42
CA VAL A 124 15.46 1.14 -8.96
C VAL A 124 14.39 2.14 -8.53
N THR A 125 13.21 2.03 -9.15
CA THR A 125 12.09 2.94 -8.84
C THR A 125 11.41 2.54 -7.53
N CYS A 126 10.80 3.51 -6.86
CA CYS A 126 10.04 3.25 -5.63
C CYS A 126 8.92 2.22 -5.84
N ALA A 127 8.25 2.27 -7.00
CA ALA A 127 7.16 1.38 -7.36
C ALA A 127 7.59 -0.10 -7.49
N GLU A 128 8.85 -0.38 -7.84
CA GLU A 128 9.34 -1.76 -7.95
C GLU A 128 9.24 -2.53 -6.61
N CYS A 129 9.34 -1.82 -5.48
CA CYS A 129 9.22 -2.41 -4.14
C CYS A 129 7.90 -2.04 -3.44
N HIS A 130 7.43 -0.80 -3.60
CA HIS A 130 6.28 -0.26 -2.87
C HIS A 130 4.97 -0.31 -3.66
N GLY A 131 4.99 -0.74 -4.94
CA GLY A 131 3.81 -0.75 -5.82
C GLY A 131 3.40 0.65 -6.27
N GLU A 132 2.22 0.76 -6.89
CA GLU A 132 1.69 2.02 -7.43
C GLU A 132 1.13 2.91 -6.31
N VAL A 133 2.02 3.42 -5.46
CA VAL A 133 1.69 4.25 -4.29
C VAL A 133 0.82 5.44 -4.64
N LYS A 134 0.99 6.01 -5.83
CA LYS A 134 0.22 7.15 -6.33
C LYS A 134 -1.27 6.86 -6.51
N GLU A 135 -1.67 5.60 -6.49
CA GLU A 135 -3.06 5.17 -6.63
C GLU A 135 -3.70 4.80 -5.29
N LEU A 136 -2.92 4.82 -4.20
CA LEU A 136 -3.35 4.30 -2.91
C LEU A 136 -3.87 5.39 -1.97
N GLU A 137 -5.12 5.24 -1.54
CA GLU A 137 -5.69 6.04 -0.44
C GLU A 137 -5.05 5.66 0.89
N ARG A 138 -4.83 4.36 1.10
CA ARG A 138 -4.17 3.81 2.30
C ARG A 138 -3.07 2.86 1.85
N MET A 139 -1.89 3.01 2.42
CA MET A 139 -0.74 2.18 2.10
C MET A 139 -0.89 0.76 2.65
N TYR A 140 -0.44 -0.21 1.87
CA TYR A 140 -0.29 -1.62 2.26
C TYR A 140 1.05 -2.16 1.76
N LYS A 141 1.45 -3.33 2.25
CA LYS A 141 2.67 -3.99 1.80
C LYS A 141 2.42 -4.66 0.44
N ALA A 142 2.76 -3.96 -0.64
CA ALA A 142 2.52 -4.42 -2.01
C ALA A 142 3.38 -5.65 -2.38
N LYS A 143 4.62 -5.70 -1.87
CA LYS A 143 5.52 -6.84 -2.05
C LYS A 143 6.09 -7.27 -0.71
N PRO A 144 6.22 -8.57 -0.46
CA PRO A 144 6.84 -9.06 0.76
C PRO A 144 8.32 -8.70 0.79
N VAL A 145 8.79 -8.30 1.98
CA VAL A 145 10.22 -8.12 2.26
C VAL A 145 10.73 -9.45 2.80
N ASN A 146 11.32 -10.24 1.92
CA ASN A 146 11.94 -11.52 2.26
C ASN A 146 13.10 -11.82 1.32
N MET A 147 13.95 -12.77 1.72
CA MET A 147 15.16 -13.13 0.98
C MET A 147 14.86 -13.54 -0.47
N ALA A 148 13.80 -14.32 -0.70
CA ALA A 148 13.45 -14.78 -2.04
C ALA A 148 13.18 -13.62 -3.01
N ASN A 149 12.43 -12.59 -2.57
CA ASN A 149 12.16 -11.43 -3.42
C ASN A 149 13.43 -10.60 -3.70
N CYS A 150 14.29 -10.45 -2.70
CA CYS A 150 15.58 -9.74 -2.89
C CYS A 150 16.46 -10.49 -3.89
N VAL A 151 16.67 -11.79 -3.68
CA VAL A 151 17.50 -12.64 -4.54
C VAL A 151 16.96 -12.70 -5.96
N ASN A 152 15.66 -12.91 -6.14
CA ASN A 152 15.05 -12.96 -7.47
C ASN A 152 15.25 -11.65 -8.26
N CYS A 153 15.10 -10.51 -7.58
CA CYS A 153 15.32 -9.21 -8.20
C CYS A 153 16.80 -8.99 -8.54
N HIS A 154 17.71 -9.31 -7.62
CA HIS A 154 19.15 -9.21 -7.84
C HIS A 154 19.62 -10.09 -9.01
N GLN A 155 19.15 -11.33 -9.09
CA GLN A 155 19.44 -12.21 -10.22
C GLN A 155 18.93 -11.62 -11.54
N ALA A 156 17.68 -11.14 -11.55
CA ALA A 156 17.09 -10.56 -12.77
C ALA A 156 17.80 -9.27 -13.23
N LYS A 157 18.41 -8.54 -12.31
CA LYS A 157 19.14 -7.29 -12.60
C LYS A 157 20.67 -7.48 -12.68
N GLY A 158 21.18 -8.72 -12.57
CA GLY A 158 22.62 -8.99 -12.58
C GLY A 158 23.38 -8.44 -11.37
N ALA A 159 22.69 -8.22 -10.25
CA ALA A 159 23.29 -7.76 -9.01
C ALA A 159 23.76 -8.94 -8.15
N SER A 160 24.68 -8.70 -7.19
CA SER A 160 25.21 -9.74 -6.31
C SER A 160 24.10 -10.43 -5.50
N VAL A 161 24.23 -11.75 -5.39
CA VAL A 161 23.39 -12.63 -4.55
C VAL A 161 24.22 -13.36 -3.49
N ASP A 162 25.45 -12.94 -3.27
CA ASP A 162 26.31 -13.53 -2.24
C ASP A 162 25.73 -13.29 -0.85
N CYS A 163 25.80 -14.31 -0.01
CA CYS A 163 25.26 -14.26 1.35
C CYS A 163 25.82 -13.09 2.15
N THR A 164 27.14 -12.91 2.09
CA THR A 164 27.88 -11.88 2.84
C THR A 164 27.57 -10.47 2.36
N PHE A 165 27.14 -10.30 1.12
CA PHE A 165 26.76 -8.99 0.58
C PHE A 165 25.58 -8.34 1.33
N CYS A 166 24.67 -9.17 1.82
CA CYS A 166 23.48 -8.73 2.53
C CYS A 166 23.55 -9.00 4.05
N HIS A 167 24.40 -9.93 4.51
CA HIS A 167 24.37 -10.42 5.89
C HIS A 167 25.70 -10.24 6.65
N ASP A 168 26.73 -9.67 6.05
CA ASP A 168 28.08 -9.71 6.60
C ASP A 168 28.43 -8.55 7.57
N LYS A 169 27.51 -7.68 7.90
CA LYS A 169 27.73 -6.69 8.94
C LYS A 169 27.23 -7.13 10.33
N MET A 170 27.45 -8.38 10.65
CA MET A 170 27.20 -8.90 11.99
C MET A 170 28.41 -8.80 12.92
N ASN A 171 29.30 -7.80 12.71
CA ASN A 171 30.41 -7.50 13.61
C ASN A 171 30.33 -6.07 14.09
#